data_bcaae14fe0a6744fb0bd51d68000c391
#
_entry.id   bcaae14fe0a6744fb0bd51d68000c391
#
_cell.length_a   1.000
_cell.length_b   1.000
_cell.length_c   1.000
_cell.angle_alpha   90.00
_cell.angle_beta   90.00
_cell.angle_gamma   90.00
#
_symmetry.space_group_name_H-M   'P 1'
#
loop_
_entity.id
_entity.type
_entity.pdbx_description
1 polymer ?
#
loop_
_entity_poly.entity_id
_entity_poly.type
_entity_poly.pdbx_seq_one_letter_code
_entity_poly.pdbx_strand_id
1 'polypeptide(L)'
;MEWLLDSATLEDWKRVSGTGLFSAITTNPLLLARAELQVSMQTYKTLYQQALGMDYEHIQLQVFGDDWFHVAQQILDLGEYSIVKIPATEAGFHLVTRLGVPERTTLTGVYSARMGAMAECLGVKYVAPYYARLVESERDVEAIFAGLRASCKRTRVLVASLRSVDQFEHLLGLGHRCFTIPGTLLNDLLSDPMTEAAVEQFEAAAAAQI
;
A
#
# COMPACT_ATOMS: atom_id res chain seq x y z
N MET A 1 -2.37 -13.07 4.71
CA MET A 1 -1.50 -11.88 4.79
C MET A 1 -1.50 -11.25 3.42
N GLU A 2 -1.44 -9.94 3.32
CA GLU A 2 -1.48 -9.25 2.03
C GLU A 2 -0.43 -8.12 2.03
N TRP A 3 0.49 -8.18 1.08
CA TRP A 3 1.50 -7.14 0.89
C TRP A 3 1.30 -6.47 -0.46
N LEU A 4 1.32 -5.15 -0.44
CA LEU A 4 1.28 -4.29 -1.61
C LEU A 4 2.61 -3.54 -1.70
N LEU A 5 3.08 -3.26 -2.90
CA LEU A 5 4.29 -2.48 -3.11
C LEU A 5 3.94 -1.00 -3.27
N ASP A 6 4.48 -0.13 -2.41
CA ASP A 6 4.27 1.33 -2.45
C ASP A 6 5.37 2.00 -3.28
N SER A 7 5.22 1.94 -4.59
CA SER A 7 6.21 2.48 -5.53
C SER A 7 5.57 2.88 -6.86
N ALA A 8 6.12 3.93 -7.50
CA ALA A 8 5.84 4.30 -8.89
C ALA A 8 6.99 3.92 -9.83
N THR A 9 8.01 3.22 -9.32
CA THR A 9 9.22 2.84 -10.08
C THR A 9 9.08 1.43 -10.62
N LEU A 10 9.14 1.28 -11.94
CA LEU A 10 8.99 -0.01 -12.60
C LEU A 10 10.09 -1.02 -12.28
N GLU A 11 11.27 -0.54 -11.92
CA GLU A 11 12.37 -1.39 -11.49
C GLU A 11 12.00 -2.13 -10.21
N ASP A 12 11.42 -1.43 -9.22
CA ASP A 12 10.91 -2.05 -8.00
C ASP A 12 9.86 -3.13 -8.31
N TRP A 13 8.93 -2.82 -9.23
CA TRP A 13 7.86 -3.75 -9.61
C TRP A 13 8.41 -5.02 -10.25
N LYS A 14 9.35 -4.88 -11.20
CA LYS A 14 10.02 -6.00 -11.87
C LYS A 14 10.82 -6.86 -10.91
N ARG A 15 11.46 -6.21 -9.92
CA ARG A 15 12.28 -6.89 -8.93
C ARG A 15 11.49 -7.91 -8.11
N VAL A 16 10.25 -7.58 -7.75
CA VAL A 16 9.42 -8.44 -6.90
C VAL A 16 8.32 -9.17 -7.64
N SER A 17 8.13 -8.88 -8.94
CA SER A 17 7.24 -9.63 -9.82
C SER A 17 7.69 -11.11 -9.86
N GLY A 18 6.74 -12.02 -9.75
CA GLY A 18 7.02 -13.45 -9.75
C GLY A 18 7.53 -14.03 -8.43
N THR A 19 7.81 -13.21 -7.39
CA THR A 19 8.15 -13.74 -6.05
C THR A 19 6.93 -14.30 -5.31
N GLY A 20 5.73 -13.91 -5.70
CA GLY A 20 4.48 -14.23 -5.00
C GLY A 20 4.29 -13.50 -3.66
N LEU A 21 5.21 -12.59 -3.29
CA LEU A 21 5.13 -11.85 -2.02
C LEU A 21 4.18 -10.65 -2.08
N PHE A 22 4.14 -9.97 -3.23
CA PHE A 22 3.35 -8.76 -3.42
C PHE A 22 2.19 -9.03 -4.37
N SER A 23 0.96 -8.84 -3.89
CA SER A 23 -0.25 -9.07 -4.68
C SER A 23 -0.64 -7.85 -5.53
N ALA A 24 -0.25 -6.64 -5.13
CA ALA A 24 -0.72 -5.43 -5.79
C ALA A 24 0.26 -4.25 -5.64
N ILE A 25 -0.02 -3.18 -6.37
CA ILE A 25 0.74 -1.93 -6.34
C ILE A 25 -0.08 -0.83 -5.69
N THR A 26 0.56 0.01 -4.88
CA THR A 26 0.01 1.31 -4.48
C THR A 26 0.93 2.44 -4.94
N THR A 27 0.32 3.54 -5.35
CA THR A 27 1.06 4.77 -5.62
C THR A 27 0.28 5.99 -5.15
N ASN A 28 0.89 7.15 -5.24
CA ASN A 28 0.29 8.45 -4.92
C ASN A 28 1.07 9.57 -5.63
N PRO A 29 0.56 10.81 -5.71
CA PRO A 29 1.23 11.90 -6.39
C PRO A 29 2.67 12.17 -5.92
N LEU A 30 2.98 11.94 -4.64
CA LEU A 30 4.33 12.15 -4.12
C LEU A 30 5.31 11.07 -4.62
N LEU A 31 4.87 9.82 -4.74
CA LEU A 31 5.68 8.73 -5.29
C LEU A 31 5.91 8.94 -6.79
N LEU A 32 4.90 9.41 -7.54
CA LEU A 32 5.11 9.77 -8.94
C LEU A 32 6.15 10.87 -9.09
N ALA A 33 6.04 11.94 -8.29
CA ALA A 33 7.01 13.03 -8.33
C ALA A 33 8.45 12.57 -8.01
N ARG A 34 8.63 11.67 -7.04
CA ARG A 34 9.93 11.08 -6.71
C ARG A 34 10.49 10.18 -7.83
N ALA A 35 9.62 9.54 -8.58
CA ALA A 35 9.97 8.75 -9.76
C ALA A 35 10.07 9.61 -11.04
N GLU A 36 10.05 10.95 -10.90
CA GLU A 36 10.11 11.91 -12.02
C GLU A 36 8.99 11.73 -13.05
N LEU A 37 7.85 11.17 -12.61
CA LEU A 37 6.66 10.97 -13.44
C LEU A 37 5.66 12.11 -13.22
N GLN A 38 5.08 12.60 -14.32
CA GLN A 38 4.02 13.59 -14.25
C GLN A 38 2.75 12.99 -13.63
N VAL A 39 2.12 13.72 -12.70
CA VAL A 39 0.81 13.35 -12.15
C VAL A 39 -0.27 13.66 -13.21
N SER A 40 -0.71 12.62 -13.92
CA SER A 40 -1.70 12.74 -14.99
C SER A 40 -2.45 11.42 -15.21
N MET A 41 -3.63 11.48 -15.82
CA MET A 41 -4.36 10.27 -16.20
C MET A 41 -3.63 9.44 -17.27
N GLN A 42 -2.83 10.08 -18.14
CA GLN A 42 -2.00 9.35 -19.09
C GLN A 42 -0.95 8.49 -18.37
N THR A 43 -0.28 9.03 -17.35
CA THR A 43 0.64 8.27 -16.50
C THR A 43 -0.08 7.12 -15.79
N TYR A 44 -1.25 7.38 -15.21
CA TYR A 44 -2.05 6.34 -14.54
C TYR A 44 -2.44 5.20 -15.49
N LYS A 45 -2.84 5.53 -16.71
CA LYS A 45 -3.14 4.51 -17.74
C LYS A 45 -1.93 3.64 -18.06
N THR A 46 -0.76 4.26 -18.20
CA THR A 46 0.50 3.52 -18.45
C THR A 46 0.83 2.59 -17.29
N LEU A 47 0.79 3.10 -16.05
CA LEU A 47 1.06 2.31 -14.85
C LEU A 47 0.05 1.15 -14.68
N TYR A 48 -1.23 1.40 -14.94
CA TYR A 48 -2.27 0.36 -14.91
C TYR A 48 -1.94 -0.77 -15.89
N GLN A 49 -1.62 -0.46 -17.14
CA GLN A 49 -1.28 -1.46 -18.15
C GLN A 49 -0.03 -2.27 -17.77
N GLN A 50 0.96 -1.62 -17.17
CA GLN A 50 2.18 -2.29 -16.72
C GLN A 50 1.93 -3.21 -15.51
N ALA A 51 1.09 -2.79 -14.57
CA ALA A 51 0.71 -3.64 -13.44
C ALA A 51 0.02 -4.93 -13.93
N LEU A 52 -0.89 -4.83 -14.89
CA LEU A 52 -1.54 -5.99 -15.50
C LEU A 52 -0.53 -6.91 -16.22
N GLY A 53 0.43 -6.33 -16.93
CA GLY A 53 1.47 -7.09 -17.63
C GLY A 53 2.46 -7.82 -16.72
N MET A 54 2.41 -7.56 -15.41
CA MET A 54 3.22 -8.19 -14.36
C MET A 54 2.41 -9.05 -13.39
N ASP A 55 1.17 -9.40 -13.74
CA ASP A 55 0.25 -10.26 -12.98
C ASP A 55 -0.11 -9.74 -11.58
N TYR A 56 -0.05 -8.42 -11.35
CA TYR A 56 -0.57 -7.84 -10.11
C TYR A 56 -2.10 -7.85 -10.12
N GLU A 57 -2.69 -8.26 -8.98
CA GLU A 57 -4.15 -8.37 -8.82
C GLU A 57 -4.87 -7.02 -8.96
N HIS A 58 -4.22 -5.91 -8.56
CA HIS A 58 -4.76 -4.57 -8.73
C HIS A 58 -3.68 -3.49 -8.54
N ILE A 59 -4.01 -2.28 -8.98
CA ILE A 59 -3.23 -1.07 -8.70
C ILE A 59 -4.11 -0.02 -8.04
N GLN A 60 -3.60 0.62 -6.99
CA GLN A 60 -4.28 1.68 -6.27
C GLN A 60 -3.73 3.05 -6.68
N LEU A 61 -4.58 3.88 -7.26
CA LEU A 61 -4.26 5.20 -7.81
C LEU A 61 -5.01 6.29 -7.05
N GLN A 62 -4.32 7.36 -6.66
CA GLN A 62 -4.90 8.40 -5.81
C GLN A 62 -5.49 9.53 -6.65
N VAL A 63 -6.66 10.04 -6.24
CA VAL A 63 -7.23 11.26 -6.82
C VAL A 63 -6.30 12.46 -6.64
N PHE A 64 -6.33 13.40 -7.60
CA PHE A 64 -5.50 14.61 -7.60
C PHE A 64 -6.27 15.79 -8.25
N GLY A 65 -5.72 17.01 -8.12
CA GLY A 65 -6.31 18.23 -8.65
C GLY A 65 -7.59 18.65 -7.92
N ASP A 66 -8.42 19.47 -8.56
CA ASP A 66 -9.59 20.07 -7.94
C ASP A 66 -10.88 19.25 -8.13
N ASP A 67 -11.00 18.48 -9.21
CA ASP A 67 -12.16 17.63 -9.48
C ASP A 67 -11.87 16.14 -9.21
N TRP A 68 -11.87 15.78 -7.93
CA TRP A 68 -11.65 14.40 -7.50
C TRP A 68 -12.68 13.41 -8.04
N PHE A 69 -13.93 13.86 -8.27
CA PHE A 69 -14.95 12.97 -8.79
C PHE A 69 -14.64 12.53 -10.22
N HIS A 70 -14.30 13.48 -11.08
CA HIS A 70 -13.94 13.18 -12.47
C HIS A 70 -12.69 12.31 -12.55
N VAL A 71 -11.64 12.62 -11.76
CA VAL A 71 -10.41 11.81 -11.70
C VAL A 71 -10.72 10.40 -11.19
N ALA A 72 -11.55 10.26 -10.16
CA ALA A 72 -11.93 8.96 -9.63
C ALA A 72 -12.66 8.10 -10.66
N GLN A 73 -13.61 8.71 -11.42
CA GLN A 73 -14.29 8.01 -12.52
C GLN A 73 -13.29 7.54 -13.59
N GLN A 74 -12.38 8.41 -14.02
CA GLN A 74 -11.36 8.04 -15.00
C GLN A 74 -10.45 6.90 -14.49
N ILE A 75 -10.10 6.87 -13.20
CA ILE A 75 -9.35 5.77 -12.60
C ILE A 75 -10.17 4.47 -12.66
N LEU A 76 -11.46 4.51 -12.30
CA LEU A 76 -12.34 3.36 -12.36
C LEU A 76 -12.53 2.83 -13.79
N ASP A 77 -12.57 3.73 -14.77
CA ASP A 77 -12.71 3.43 -16.20
C ASP A 77 -11.44 2.78 -16.81
N LEU A 78 -10.30 2.82 -16.14
CA LEU A 78 -9.11 2.07 -16.57
C LEU A 78 -9.39 0.56 -16.61
N GLY A 79 -10.23 0.05 -15.71
CA GLY A 79 -10.67 -1.34 -15.67
C GLY A 79 -10.93 -1.86 -14.25
N GLU A 80 -11.32 -3.12 -14.15
CA GLU A 80 -11.74 -3.75 -12.88
C GLU A 80 -10.61 -3.89 -11.85
N TYR A 81 -9.36 -3.92 -12.29
CA TYR A 81 -8.17 -4.02 -11.42
C TYR A 81 -7.68 -2.67 -10.89
N SER A 82 -8.37 -1.57 -11.17
CA SER A 82 -8.06 -0.27 -10.57
C SER A 82 -8.84 -0.04 -9.27
N ILE A 83 -8.14 0.49 -8.26
CA ILE A 83 -8.72 0.93 -6.98
C ILE A 83 -8.41 2.40 -6.80
N VAL A 84 -9.43 3.18 -6.43
CA VAL A 84 -9.28 4.62 -6.19
C VAL A 84 -8.83 4.86 -4.76
N LYS A 85 -7.71 5.59 -4.58
CA LYS A 85 -7.28 6.09 -3.27
C LYS A 85 -7.84 7.50 -3.07
N ILE A 86 -8.54 7.71 -1.98
CA ILE A 86 -9.23 8.96 -1.65
C ILE A 86 -8.75 9.42 -0.28
N PRO A 87 -8.29 10.68 -0.10
CA PRO A 87 -7.94 11.20 1.21
C PRO A 87 -9.12 11.14 2.18
N ALA A 88 -8.88 10.70 3.44
CA ALA A 88 -9.89 10.54 4.48
C ALA A 88 -10.31 11.89 5.08
N THR A 89 -10.95 12.72 4.26
CA THR A 89 -11.50 14.04 4.58
C THR A 89 -13.02 14.03 4.38
N GLU A 90 -13.72 15.05 4.85
CA GLU A 90 -15.16 15.21 4.63
C GLU A 90 -15.51 15.11 3.14
N ALA A 91 -14.78 15.84 2.28
CA ALA A 91 -14.94 15.75 0.83
C ALA A 91 -14.69 14.32 0.29
N GLY A 92 -13.68 13.62 0.86
CA GLY A 92 -13.38 12.24 0.51
C GLY A 92 -14.51 11.28 0.89
N PHE A 93 -15.13 11.43 2.05
CA PHE A 93 -16.26 10.60 2.49
C PHE A 93 -17.49 10.81 1.59
N HIS A 94 -17.79 12.06 1.23
CA HIS A 94 -18.83 12.36 0.23
C HIS A 94 -18.52 11.75 -1.13
N LEU A 95 -17.26 11.80 -1.54
CA LEU A 95 -16.83 11.21 -2.82
C LEU A 95 -17.04 9.68 -2.84
N VAL A 96 -16.66 8.96 -1.78
CA VAL A 96 -16.91 7.51 -1.67
C VAL A 96 -18.38 7.18 -1.85
N THR A 97 -19.27 7.89 -1.14
CA THR A 97 -20.70 7.69 -1.24
C THR A 97 -21.23 7.99 -2.65
N ARG A 98 -20.75 9.06 -3.27
CA ARG A 98 -21.16 9.48 -4.62
C ARG A 98 -20.71 8.50 -5.71
N LEU A 99 -19.55 7.89 -5.56
CA LEU A 99 -19.02 6.88 -6.51
C LEU A 99 -19.79 5.57 -6.45
N GLY A 100 -20.30 5.18 -5.28
CA GLY A 100 -21.12 3.97 -5.10
C GLY A 100 -20.38 2.64 -5.29
N VAL A 101 -19.03 2.65 -5.26
CA VAL A 101 -18.17 1.47 -5.45
C VAL A 101 -17.13 1.35 -4.30
N PRO A 102 -17.61 1.21 -3.04
CA PRO A 102 -16.71 1.18 -1.88
C PRO A 102 -15.72 0.01 -1.93
N GLU A 103 -16.08 -1.11 -2.56
CA GLU A 103 -15.22 -2.28 -2.76
C GLU A 103 -14.02 -2.02 -3.69
N ARG A 104 -14.04 -0.92 -4.43
CA ARG A 104 -12.94 -0.43 -5.28
C ARG A 104 -12.33 0.87 -4.73
N THR A 105 -12.41 1.09 -3.41
CA THR A 105 -11.95 2.33 -2.77
C THR A 105 -11.01 2.05 -1.60
N THR A 106 -9.97 2.88 -1.49
CA THR A 106 -9.06 2.99 -0.35
C THR A 106 -9.16 4.39 0.24
N LEU A 107 -9.51 4.51 1.53
CA LEU A 107 -9.36 5.77 2.26
C LEU A 107 -7.92 5.90 2.77
N THR A 108 -7.23 6.95 2.36
CA THR A 108 -5.80 7.17 2.65
C THR A 108 -5.56 8.43 3.50
N GLY A 109 -4.35 8.55 4.08
CA GLY A 109 -4.03 9.67 4.96
C GLY A 109 -4.78 9.57 6.29
N VAL A 110 -4.84 8.37 6.87
CA VAL A 110 -5.59 8.08 8.09
C VAL A 110 -4.68 8.23 9.31
N TYR A 111 -5.15 9.02 10.29
CA TYR A 111 -4.38 9.36 11.48
C TYR A 111 -5.17 9.18 12.79
N SER A 112 -6.30 8.47 12.77
CA SER A 112 -7.08 8.18 13.98
C SER A 112 -7.96 6.97 13.84
N ALA A 113 -8.29 6.30 14.94
CA ALA A 113 -9.18 5.14 14.96
C ALA A 113 -10.60 5.47 14.46
N ARG A 114 -11.10 6.69 14.72
CA ARG A 114 -12.43 7.12 14.23
C ARG A 114 -12.53 7.11 12.70
N MET A 115 -11.44 7.42 11.98
CA MET A 115 -11.42 7.35 10.51
C MET A 115 -11.54 5.90 10.03
N GLY A 116 -10.98 4.93 10.78
CA GLY A 116 -11.20 3.51 10.52
C GLY A 116 -12.67 3.10 10.71
N ALA A 117 -13.30 3.55 11.77
CA ALA A 117 -14.73 3.30 12.00
C ALA A 117 -15.61 3.91 10.88
N MET A 118 -15.29 5.12 10.42
CA MET A 118 -15.98 5.74 9.27
C MET A 118 -15.76 4.93 7.98
N ALA A 119 -14.53 4.45 7.73
CA ALA A 119 -14.21 3.59 6.59
C ALA A 119 -15.03 2.29 6.60
N GLU A 120 -15.14 1.65 7.77
CA GLU A 120 -15.95 0.45 7.97
C GLU A 120 -17.44 0.71 7.73
N CYS A 121 -17.98 1.86 8.20
CA CYS A 121 -19.37 2.27 7.93
C CYS A 121 -19.63 2.48 6.44
N LEU A 122 -18.68 3.06 5.71
CA LEU A 122 -18.77 3.26 4.26
C LEU A 122 -18.55 1.97 3.46
N GLY A 123 -18.02 0.92 4.08
CA GLY A 123 -17.78 -0.37 3.44
C GLY A 123 -16.61 -0.36 2.45
N VAL A 124 -15.66 0.58 2.57
CA VAL A 124 -14.51 0.63 1.66
C VAL A 124 -13.60 -0.58 1.82
N LYS A 125 -12.91 -0.97 0.75
CA LYS A 125 -12.04 -2.15 0.75
C LYS A 125 -10.85 -1.98 1.68
N TYR A 126 -10.22 -0.79 1.67
CA TYR A 126 -9.05 -0.51 2.49
C TYR A 126 -9.15 0.83 3.22
N VAL A 127 -8.53 0.88 4.39
CA VAL A 127 -8.19 2.11 5.12
C VAL A 127 -6.69 2.13 5.36
N ALA A 128 -6.00 3.20 4.94
CA ALA A 128 -4.54 3.29 4.96
C ALA A 128 -4.02 4.27 6.03
N PRO A 129 -3.74 3.80 7.26
CA PRO A 129 -3.08 4.58 8.29
C PRO A 129 -1.59 4.74 7.97
N TYR A 130 -1.06 5.96 8.21
CA TYR A 130 0.34 6.31 7.95
C TYR A 130 1.17 6.17 9.21
N TYR A 131 1.78 4.99 9.42
CA TYR A 131 2.46 4.63 10.67
C TYR A 131 3.60 5.56 11.03
N ALA A 132 4.63 5.73 10.17
CA ALA A 132 5.78 6.54 10.53
C ALA A 132 5.41 8.01 10.81
N ARG A 133 4.43 8.57 10.09
CA ARG A 133 3.94 9.93 10.37
C ARG A 133 3.20 10.03 11.70
N LEU A 134 2.53 8.95 12.11
CA LEU A 134 1.91 8.89 13.44
C LEU A 134 2.97 8.81 14.53
N VAL A 135 4.03 8.01 14.34
CA VAL A 135 5.18 7.94 15.27
C VAL A 135 5.86 9.31 15.44
N GLU A 136 5.93 10.11 14.38
CA GLU A 136 6.49 11.48 14.42
C GLU A 136 5.54 12.50 15.06
N SER A 137 4.31 12.12 15.33
CA SER A 137 3.31 12.98 15.95
C SER A 137 3.25 12.72 17.46
N GLU A 138 2.62 13.63 18.22
CA GLU A 138 2.37 13.44 19.67
C GLU A 138 1.15 12.54 19.97
N ARG A 139 0.67 11.77 18.99
CA ARG A 139 -0.52 10.93 19.14
C ARG A 139 -0.15 9.57 19.72
N ASP A 140 -1.08 8.99 20.47
CA ASP A 140 -0.98 7.61 20.95
C ASP A 140 -1.18 6.63 19.78
N VAL A 141 -0.06 6.20 19.20
CA VAL A 141 -0.04 5.33 18.03
C VAL A 141 -0.60 3.96 18.35
N GLU A 142 -0.27 3.40 19.51
CA GLU A 142 -0.75 2.08 19.92
C GLU A 142 -2.27 2.06 20.09
N ALA A 143 -2.83 3.05 20.77
CA ALA A 143 -4.28 3.19 20.91
C ALA A 143 -4.99 3.38 19.57
N ILE A 144 -4.40 4.15 18.64
CA ILE A 144 -4.94 4.33 17.29
C ILE A 144 -4.98 2.99 16.54
N PHE A 145 -3.87 2.25 16.50
CA PHE A 145 -3.79 0.97 15.79
C PHE A 145 -4.63 -0.13 16.44
N ALA A 146 -4.73 -0.16 17.79
CA ALA A 146 -5.66 -1.02 18.50
C ALA A 146 -7.12 -0.70 18.13
N GLY A 147 -7.49 0.59 18.09
CA GLY A 147 -8.81 1.04 17.67
C GLY A 147 -9.15 0.72 16.22
N LEU A 148 -8.19 0.84 15.29
CA LEU A 148 -8.35 0.43 13.90
C LEU A 148 -8.65 -1.08 13.80
N ARG A 149 -7.89 -1.94 14.49
CA ARG A 149 -8.15 -3.38 14.52
C ARG A 149 -9.51 -3.73 15.14
N ALA A 150 -9.91 -2.97 16.17
CA ALA A 150 -11.19 -3.19 16.83
C ALA A 150 -12.38 -2.79 15.95
N SER A 151 -12.30 -1.69 15.23
CA SER A 151 -13.40 -1.13 14.43
C SER A 151 -13.52 -1.70 13.02
N CYS A 152 -12.40 -2.01 12.36
CA CYS A 152 -12.40 -2.51 10.99
C CYS A 152 -12.54 -4.06 10.97
N LYS A 153 -13.70 -4.55 10.58
CA LYS A 153 -14.00 -5.99 10.48
C LYS A 153 -14.05 -6.50 9.04
N ARG A 154 -14.56 -5.69 8.12
CA ARG A 154 -14.63 -5.94 6.68
C ARG A 154 -13.60 -5.11 5.92
N THR A 155 -13.45 -3.85 6.30
CA THR A 155 -12.42 -2.96 5.76
C THR A 155 -11.03 -3.43 6.20
N ARG A 156 -10.13 -3.63 5.25
CA ARG A 156 -8.74 -4.03 5.54
C ARG A 156 -7.92 -2.82 5.99
N VAL A 157 -7.23 -2.97 7.12
CA VAL A 157 -6.28 -1.95 7.61
C VAL A 157 -4.97 -2.12 6.85
N LEU A 158 -4.79 -1.36 5.78
CA LEU A 158 -3.60 -1.34 4.92
C LEU A 158 -2.54 -0.42 5.54
N VAL A 159 -1.68 -0.95 6.38
CA VAL A 159 -0.64 -0.16 7.05
C VAL A 159 0.31 0.41 6.00
N ALA A 160 0.48 1.73 6.03
CA ALA A 160 1.25 2.50 5.07
C ALA A 160 2.30 3.40 5.72
N SER A 161 3.19 3.95 4.90
CA SER A 161 4.23 4.88 5.37
C SER A 161 5.19 4.24 6.37
N LEU A 162 5.69 3.06 6.07
CA LEU A 162 6.77 2.40 6.78
C LEU A 162 8.13 3.00 6.37
N ARG A 163 9.10 3.03 7.29
CA ARG A 163 10.46 3.53 7.04
C ARG A 163 11.58 2.55 7.40
N SER A 164 11.26 1.45 8.08
CA SER A 164 12.22 0.39 8.38
C SER A 164 11.52 -0.97 8.47
N VAL A 165 12.29 -2.03 8.36
CA VAL A 165 11.82 -3.41 8.57
C VAL A 165 11.41 -3.61 10.03
N ASP A 166 12.09 -2.99 10.99
CA ASP A 166 11.70 -3.04 12.41
C ASP A 166 10.27 -2.54 12.65
N GLN A 167 9.85 -1.45 11.95
CA GLN A 167 8.48 -0.96 12.03
C GLN A 167 7.47 -1.98 11.47
N PHE A 168 7.84 -2.64 10.38
CA PHE A 168 7.02 -3.70 9.78
C PHE A 168 6.89 -4.89 10.74
N GLU A 169 8.00 -5.38 11.29
CA GLU A 169 8.04 -6.52 12.21
C GLU A 169 7.28 -6.23 13.52
N HIS A 170 7.46 -5.03 14.07
CA HIS A 170 6.70 -4.58 15.24
C HIS A 170 5.18 -4.66 14.99
N LEU A 171 4.72 -4.10 13.88
CA LEU A 171 3.29 -4.12 13.53
C LEU A 171 2.77 -5.52 13.18
N LEU A 172 3.62 -6.34 12.59
CA LEU A 172 3.33 -7.75 12.36
C LEU A 172 3.13 -8.50 13.69
N GLY A 173 4.01 -8.25 14.67
CA GLY A 173 3.88 -8.75 16.04
C GLY A 173 2.59 -8.30 16.75
N LEU A 174 2.12 -7.09 16.46
CA LEU A 174 0.83 -6.56 16.95
C LEU A 174 -0.38 -7.15 16.22
N GLY A 175 -0.19 -8.04 15.24
CA GLY A 175 -1.25 -8.75 14.56
C GLY A 175 -1.79 -8.07 13.29
N HIS A 176 -1.12 -7.04 12.76
CA HIS A 176 -1.46 -6.49 11.46
C HIS A 176 -1.10 -7.48 10.34
N ARG A 177 -1.89 -7.51 9.27
CA ARG A 177 -1.78 -8.53 8.20
C ARG A 177 -1.85 -7.96 6.79
N CYS A 178 -2.05 -6.65 6.65
CA CYS A 178 -2.14 -5.99 5.36
C CYS A 178 -1.24 -4.74 5.36
N PHE A 179 -0.26 -4.70 4.46
CA PHE A 179 0.79 -3.68 4.43
C PHE A 179 1.01 -3.17 3.00
N THR A 180 1.30 -1.88 2.87
CA THR A 180 1.94 -1.36 1.66
C THR A 180 3.36 -0.94 1.99
N ILE A 181 4.32 -1.61 1.35
CA ILE A 181 5.75 -1.58 1.68
C ILE A 181 6.47 -0.72 0.64
N PRO A 182 7.20 0.33 1.06
CA PRO A 182 7.96 1.16 0.14
C PRO A 182 9.04 0.38 -0.61
N GLY A 183 9.24 0.69 -1.90
CA GLY A 183 10.32 0.12 -2.71
C GLY A 183 11.70 0.31 -2.08
N THR A 184 11.91 1.40 -1.33
CA THR A 184 13.16 1.68 -0.59
C THR A 184 13.49 0.67 0.50
N LEU A 185 12.51 -0.11 0.99
CA LEU A 185 12.73 -1.14 2.00
C LEU A 185 12.97 -2.53 1.40
N LEU A 186 12.92 -2.70 0.10
CA LEU A 186 13.03 -4.02 -0.52
C LEU A 186 14.38 -4.71 -0.26
N ASN A 187 15.47 -3.96 -0.14
CA ASN A 187 16.77 -4.54 0.17
C ASN A 187 16.73 -5.21 1.54
N ASP A 188 16.37 -4.46 2.56
CA ASP A 188 16.37 -4.92 3.94
C ASP A 188 15.29 -5.98 4.21
N LEU A 189 14.17 -5.90 3.47
CA LEU A 189 13.06 -6.85 3.61
C LEU A 189 13.37 -8.22 3.01
N LEU A 190 14.11 -8.26 1.89
CA LEU A 190 14.35 -9.49 1.12
C LEU A 190 15.69 -10.15 1.43
N SER A 191 16.46 -9.59 2.35
CA SER A 191 17.79 -10.06 2.72
C SER A 191 17.90 -10.12 4.26
N ASP A 192 18.58 -11.15 4.75
CA ASP A 192 18.95 -11.30 6.14
C ASP A 192 20.41 -11.77 6.22
N PRO A 193 21.32 -11.02 6.88
CA PRO A 193 22.74 -11.35 6.91
C PRO A 193 23.04 -12.72 7.50
N MET A 194 22.24 -13.20 8.46
CA MET A 194 22.42 -14.55 9.03
C MET A 194 22.03 -15.63 8.04
N THR A 195 20.97 -15.40 7.26
CA THR A 195 20.55 -16.32 6.20
C THR A 195 21.60 -16.38 5.09
N GLU A 196 22.14 -15.24 4.67
CA GLU A 196 23.20 -15.16 3.66
C GLU A 196 24.45 -15.90 4.11
N ALA A 197 24.92 -15.70 5.36
CA ALA A 197 26.04 -16.42 5.93
C ALA A 197 25.77 -17.94 6.04
N ALA A 198 24.55 -18.36 6.32
CA ALA A 198 24.16 -19.78 6.34
C ALA A 198 24.21 -20.39 4.94
N VAL A 199 23.75 -19.66 3.92
CA VAL A 199 23.83 -20.12 2.51
C VAL A 199 25.29 -20.32 2.08
N GLU A 200 26.20 -19.38 2.40
CA GLU A 200 27.64 -19.55 2.12
C GLU A 200 28.22 -20.82 2.75
N GLN A 201 27.83 -21.14 3.99
CA GLN A 201 28.26 -22.37 4.65
C GLN A 201 27.68 -23.63 3.98
N PHE A 202 26.42 -23.59 3.53
CA PHE A 202 25.79 -24.71 2.84
C PHE A 202 26.46 -24.97 1.48
N GLU A 203 26.73 -23.92 0.71
CA GLU A 203 27.42 -24.03 -0.58
C GLU A 203 28.86 -24.53 -0.42
N ALA A 204 29.60 -24.06 0.58
CA ALA A 204 30.95 -24.56 0.88
C ALA A 204 30.95 -26.06 1.25
N ALA A 205 29.97 -26.50 2.06
CA ALA A 205 29.84 -27.91 2.46
C ALA A 205 29.45 -28.79 1.27
N ALA A 206 28.59 -28.32 0.38
CA ALA A 206 28.21 -29.03 -0.85
C ALA A 206 29.39 -29.19 -1.79
N ALA A 207 30.16 -28.12 -2.02
CA ALA A 207 31.35 -28.16 -2.87
C ALA A 207 32.46 -29.11 -2.36
N ALA A 208 32.57 -29.30 -1.05
CA ALA A 208 33.55 -30.21 -0.45
C ALA A 208 33.21 -31.70 -0.64
N GLN A 209 32.01 -32.04 -1.12
CA GLN A 209 31.54 -33.41 -1.33
C GLN A 209 31.49 -33.82 -2.81
N ILE A 210 31.81 -32.90 -3.73
CA ILE A 210 31.93 -33.12 -5.18
C ILE A 210 33.39 -33.30 -5.54
#